data_45c4f6dd4c3ae0b5a6399903f27c39d1
#
_entry.id   45c4f6dd4c3ae0b5a6399903f27c39d1
#
_cell.length_a   1.000
_cell.length_b   1.000
_cell.length_c   1.000
_cell.angle_alpha   90.00
_cell.angle_beta   90.00
_cell.angle_gamma   90.00
#
_symmetry.space_group_name_H-M   'P 1'
#
loop_
_entity.id
_entity.type
_entity.pdbx_description
1 polymer ?
#
loop_
_entity_poly.entity_id
_entity_poly.type
_entity_poly.pdbx_seq_one_letter_code
_entity_poly.pdbx_strand_id
1 'polypeptide(L)'
;VLKFLAATPFGQTDPLFGRDIAFYVFSLPVYSLALGLIRSLIVLSLIISGTIYLLRGSLNLSTLLGKFNLNSLSEKLGGPARIATQSVAGGPPIKLIKHTNTDQKARLHIGILLAFFLATVAVGTHLSLYNLLTTQSGPVFGAAFTDANVMIPIVKISVFAYGLAALLALYYGMSGKFSPLMGAISLTVLVGLVSGIVPGVFQKLVVAPNELVRETPFIKHNIEATRKAYGLDRIEEREIAADKPITASDIAANNLTIKNVRLWDRAPLLSTFSQIQEIRTYYEFASVDNDRYTIDGEVRQIMLSPRELASESLPNKAWINERLTFTHGYGIAAGPVNQVTPEGLPVLFVKDLPPKSEVKELEVVRPEIYYGEILNDYVITKTKSKEFDYPKGEENVYTTYAGAGGVELNSPWRRLFYAFRFGSLKMLLSGDITPESRILYNRNVKERVAKVAPFLTFDRDPYVVVAEGKLYWIIDAYTTTDKYPYSQPLPLNGVAKLNYIRNSVKAVVDAYDGTVNFYQADPDDPIIKTYAKIFPKTFHPLSDMPKSLVSHLRYPEDIFSLQTAVYTTYHMDDPQIFYNKEDLWEIPAIAQEGEQQADSKASAMTPRHMIMKLPGEKKEEY
;
A
#
# COMPACT_ATOMS: atom_id res chain seq x y z
N VAL A 1 -5.46 -0.43 16.39
CA VAL A 1 -6.51 -0.57 17.42
C VAL A 1 -7.88 -0.35 16.81
N LEU A 2 -8.14 0.76 16.08
CA LEU A 2 -9.48 1.05 15.51
C LEU A 2 -9.99 -0.08 14.60
N LYS A 3 -9.14 -0.62 13.71
CA LYS A 3 -9.50 -1.77 12.86
C LYS A 3 -9.91 -3.01 13.65
N PHE A 4 -9.27 -3.25 14.80
CA PHE A 4 -9.60 -4.36 15.69
C PHE A 4 -10.98 -4.19 16.32
N LEU A 5 -11.31 -2.97 16.80
CA LEU A 5 -12.60 -2.68 17.44
C LEU A 5 -13.77 -2.69 16.45
N ALA A 6 -13.55 -2.33 15.19
CA ALA A 6 -14.55 -2.26 14.14
C ALA A 6 -14.50 -3.45 13.17
N ALA A 7 -13.71 -4.47 13.47
CA ALA A 7 -13.41 -5.60 12.58
C ALA A 7 -14.68 -6.22 11.97
N THR A 8 -14.65 -6.43 10.68
CA THR A 8 -15.70 -7.12 9.92
C THR A 8 -15.19 -8.49 9.50
N PRO A 9 -15.93 -9.58 9.75
CA PRO A 9 -15.56 -10.91 9.30
C PRO A 9 -15.43 -11.00 7.78
N PHE A 10 -14.45 -11.79 7.32
CA PHE A 10 -14.31 -12.12 5.90
C PHE A 10 -15.32 -13.19 5.46
N GLY A 11 -15.90 -13.94 6.42
CA GLY A 11 -16.78 -15.07 6.12
C GLY A 11 -16.04 -16.27 5.51
N GLN A 12 -14.70 -16.25 5.57
CA GLN A 12 -13.82 -17.31 5.10
C GLN A 12 -12.85 -17.69 6.22
N THR A 13 -12.62 -18.98 6.37
CA THR A 13 -11.71 -19.51 7.40
C THR A 13 -10.45 -20.07 6.77
N ASP A 14 -9.33 -19.98 7.49
CA ASP A 14 -8.11 -20.66 7.10
C ASP A 14 -8.25 -22.18 7.20
N PRO A 15 -7.57 -22.95 6.32
CA PRO A 15 -7.74 -24.40 6.27
C PRO A 15 -7.04 -25.17 7.40
N LEU A 16 -6.13 -24.53 8.17
CA LEU A 16 -5.30 -25.23 9.15
C LEU A 16 -5.79 -25.05 10.59
N PHE A 17 -6.24 -23.84 10.94
CA PHE A 17 -6.71 -23.49 12.30
C PHE A 17 -8.22 -23.18 12.35
N GLY A 18 -8.90 -23.09 11.20
CA GLY A 18 -10.33 -22.78 11.10
C GLY A 18 -10.72 -21.38 11.61
N ARG A 19 -9.76 -20.43 11.63
CA ARG A 19 -10.01 -19.06 12.05
C ARG A 19 -10.45 -18.21 10.84
N ASP A 20 -11.42 -17.31 11.05
CA ASP A 20 -11.78 -16.32 10.05
C ASP A 20 -10.55 -15.44 9.70
N ILE A 21 -10.42 -15.08 8.44
CA ILE A 21 -9.29 -14.27 7.93
C ILE A 21 -9.19 -12.93 8.64
N ALA A 22 -10.31 -12.36 9.12
CA ALA A 22 -10.33 -11.15 9.93
C ALA A 22 -9.46 -11.26 11.20
N PHE A 23 -9.29 -12.45 11.75
CA PHE A 23 -8.39 -12.67 12.89
C PHE A 23 -6.95 -12.31 12.53
N TYR A 24 -6.46 -12.72 11.36
CA TYR A 24 -5.09 -12.46 10.88
C TYR A 24 -4.90 -10.99 10.52
N VAL A 25 -5.89 -10.39 9.88
CA VAL A 25 -5.81 -9.02 9.37
C VAL A 25 -5.98 -7.98 10.48
N PHE A 26 -6.90 -8.21 11.42
CA PHE A 26 -7.30 -7.18 12.39
C PHE A 26 -6.89 -7.51 13.83
N SER A 27 -6.98 -8.77 14.26
CA SER A 27 -6.80 -9.14 15.68
C SER A 27 -5.37 -9.51 16.02
N LEU A 28 -4.76 -10.40 15.26
CA LEU A 28 -3.41 -10.91 15.51
C LEU A 28 -2.34 -9.82 15.59
N PRO A 29 -2.34 -8.78 14.71
CA PRO A 29 -1.38 -7.69 14.83
C PRO A 29 -1.52 -6.89 16.14
N VAL A 30 -2.76 -6.70 16.62
CA VAL A 30 -3.03 -5.98 17.88
C VAL A 30 -2.58 -6.81 19.08
N TYR A 31 -2.87 -8.10 19.09
CA TYR A 31 -2.39 -8.99 20.16
C TYR A 31 -0.85 -9.03 20.20
N SER A 32 -0.21 -9.12 19.05
CA SER A 32 1.26 -9.11 18.95
C SER A 32 1.86 -7.79 19.43
N LEU A 33 1.25 -6.67 19.07
CA LEU A 33 1.66 -5.32 19.52
C LEU A 33 1.51 -5.17 21.04
N ALA A 34 0.34 -5.54 21.59
CA ALA A 34 0.06 -5.46 23.02
C ALA A 34 1.05 -6.32 23.82
N LEU A 35 1.28 -7.55 23.36
CA LEU A 35 2.25 -8.47 23.98
C LEU A 35 3.68 -7.92 23.90
N GLY A 36 4.06 -7.32 22.77
CA GLY A 36 5.36 -6.68 22.59
C GLY A 36 5.56 -5.52 23.56
N LEU A 37 4.57 -4.65 23.76
CA LEU A 37 4.61 -3.57 24.75
C LEU A 37 4.74 -4.08 26.18
N ILE A 38 3.92 -5.07 26.55
CA ILE A 38 3.99 -5.69 27.90
C ILE A 38 5.38 -6.28 28.13
N ARG A 39 5.92 -7.02 27.16
CA ARG A 39 7.26 -7.62 27.24
C ARG A 39 8.35 -6.56 27.39
N SER A 40 8.28 -5.47 26.62
CA SER A 40 9.24 -4.36 26.71
C SER A 40 9.22 -3.70 28.09
N LEU A 41 8.04 -3.48 28.68
CA LEU A 41 7.90 -2.94 30.04
C LEU A 41 8.48 -3.89 31.10
N ILE A 42 8.26 -5.19 30.95
CA ILE A 42 8.84 -6.20 31.89
C ILE A 42 10.36 -6.23 31.77
N VAL A 43 10.92 -6.21 30.55
CA VAL A 43 12.37 -6.17 30.34
C VAL A 43 12.97 -4.90 30.94
N LEU A 44 12.36 -3.73 30.70
CA LEU A 44 12.80 -2.47 31.29
C LEU A 44 12.75 -2.52 32.84
N SER A 45 11.69 -3.09 33.40
CA SER A 45 11.55 -3.29 34.85
C SER A 45 12.62 -4.23 35.41
N LEU A 46 12.95 -5.32 34.69
CA LEU A 46 14.03 -6.23 35.05
C LEU A 46 15.40 -5.55 35.05
N ILE A 47 15.69 -4.74 34.02
CA ILE A 47 16.96 -3.99 33.91
C ILE A 47 17.08 -2.97 35.05
N ILE A 48 16.04 -2.13 35.27
CA ILE A 48 16.05 -1.10 36.30
C ILE A 48 16.16 -1.72 37.69
N SER A 49 15.28 -2.70 38.00
CA SER A 49 15.27 -3.36 39.31
C SER A 49 16.57 -4.14 39.55
N GLY A 50 17.08 -4.84 38.52
CA GLY A 50 18.33 -5.57 38.58
C GLY A 50 19.50 -4.63 38.89
N THR A 51 19.61 -3.50 38.19
CA THR A 51 20.63 -2.47 38.42
C THR A 51 20.54 -1.88 39.83
N ILE A 52 19.35 -1.51 40.30
CA ILE A 52 19.17 -0.98 41.67
C ILE A 52 19.56 -2.01 42.74
N TYR A 53 19.18 -3.27 42.56
CA TYR A 53 19.52 -4.32 43.51
C TYR A 53 21.01 -4.68 43.50
N LEU A 54 21.67 -4.61 42.35
CA LEU A 54 23.13 -4.75 42.25
C LEU A 54 23.86 -3.60 42.94
N LEU A 55 23.45 -2.35 42.69
CA LEU A 55 24.04 -1.15 43.30
C LEU A 55 23.85 -1.13 44.84
N ARG A 56 22.72 -1.64 45.32
CA ARG A 56 22.45 -1.75 46.78
C ARG A 56 23.11 -2.96 47.41
N GLY A 57 23.79 -3.84 46.66
CA GLY A 57 24.37 -5.08 47.16
C GLY A 57 23.33 -6.15 47.56
N SER A 58 22.05 -5.91 47.26
CA SER A 58 20.94 -6.87 47.55
C SER A 58 20.95 -8.07 46.60
N LEU A 59 21.61 -7.96 45.44
CA LEU A 59 21.93 -9.06 44.52
C LEU A 59 23.46 -9.23 44.47
N ASN A 60 23.95 -10.43 44.76
CA ASN A 60 25.37 -10.72 44.72
C ASN A 60 25.72 -11.54 43.48
N LEU A 61 26.30 -10.87 42.45
CA LEU A 61 26.66 -11.49 41.17
C LEU A 61 27.72 -12.60 41.35
N SER A 62 28.59 -12.46 42.33
CA SER A 62 29.64 -13.46 42.60
C SER A 62 29.05 -14.79 43.15
N THR A 63 27.93 -14.74 43.86
CA THR A 63 27.20 -15.96 44.29
C THR A 63 26.43 -16.62 43.13
N LEU A 64 26.04 -15.85 42.14
CA LEU A 64 25.42 -16.35 40.90
C LEU A 64 26.47 -16.95 39.94
N LEU A 65 27.58 -16.25 39.71
CA LEU A 65 28.67 -16.70 38.84
C LEU A 65 29.62 -17.74 39.48
N GLY A 66 29.82 -17.67 40.78
CA GLY A 66 30.72 -18.63 41.50
C GLY A 66 30.13 -20.06 41.58
N LYS A 67 28.84 -20.22 41.32
CA LYS A 67 28.22 -21.57 41.16
C LYS A 67 28.33 -22.08 39.71
N PHE A 68 28.71 -21.26 38.76
CA PHE A 68 29.19 -21.68 37.43
C PHE A 68 30.68 -21.99 37.55
N ASN A 69 31.02 -23.20 37.90
CA ASN A 69 32.40 -23.64 37.97
C ASN A 69 32.95 -23.85 36.55
N LEU A 70 33.36 -22.72 35.90
CA LEU A 70 34.01 -22.73 34.59
C LEU A 70 35.27 -23.60 34.55
N ASN A 71 35.92 -23.83 35.72
CA ASN A 71 37.07 -24.69 35.81
C ASN A 71 36.76 -26.16 35.56
N SER A 72 35.56 -26.62 35.92
CA SER A 72 35.14 -28.02 35.65
C SER A 72 34.76 -28.25 34.16
N LEU A 73 34.43 -27.19 33.44
CA LEU A 73 34.14 -27.26 31.99
C LEU A 73 35.45 -27.19 31.18
N SER A 74 36.45 -26.42 31.65
CA SER A 74 37.77 -26.34 31.00
C SER A 74 38.58 -27.61 31.18
N GLU A 75 38.46 -28.29 32.33
CA GLU A 75 39.07 -29.60 32.58
C GLU A 75 38.48 -30.71 31.67
N LYS A 76 37.21 -30.64 31.36
CA LYS A 76 36.56 -31.59 30.43
C LYS A 76 36.81 -31.30 28.95
N LEU A 77 37.26 -30.08 28.59
CA LEU A 77 37.55 -29.64 27.21
C LEU A 77 39.03 -29.55 26.88
N GLY A 78 39.90 -30.00 27.76
CA GLY A 78 41.32 -30.33 27.45
C GLY A 78 42.25 -29.16 27.15
N GLY A 79 42.16 -28.00 27.88
CA GLY A 79 43.12 -26.93 27.70
C GLY A 79 43.26 -26.01 28.94
N PRO A 80 44.46 -25.65 29.38
CA PRO A 80 44.68 -24.76 30.52
C PRO A 80 44.60 -23.29 30.09
N ALA A 81 43.47 -22.62 30.26
CA ALA A 81 43.39 -21.16 30.14
C ALA A 81 43.60 -20.53 31.53
N ARG A 82 44.86 -20.12 31.80
CA ARG A 82 45.16 -19.20 32.89
C ARG A 82 44.72 -17.81 32.47
N ILE A 83 43.60 -17.32 32.99
CA ILE A 83 43.23 -15.91 32.92
C ILE A 83 44.01 -15.20 34.05
N ALA A 84 45.07 -14.52 33.72
CA ALA A 84 45.83 -13.65 34.63
C ALA A 84 44.96 -12.43 34.97
N THR A 85 44.47 -12.34 36.23
CA THR A 85 43.92 -11.10 36.79
C THR A 85 45.03 -10.11 37.02
N GLN A 86 45.24 -9.17 36.12
CA GLN A 86 46.10 -8.00 36.34
C GLN A 86 45.35 -7.03 37.28
N SER A 87 45.85 -6.90 38.51
CA SER A 87 45.43 -5.86 39.45
C SER A 87 45.95 -4.50 38.97
N VAL A 88 45.05 -3.60 38.59
CA VAL A 88 45.36 -2.19 38.37
C VAL A 88 45.49 -1.53 39.74
N ALA A 89 46.70 -1.22 40.14
CA ALA A 89 47.02 -0.50 41.38
C ALA A 89 46.68 1.00 41.24
N GLY A 90 45.98 1.56 42.21
CA GLY A 90 45.94 3.02 42.43
C GLY A 90 44.59 3.73 42.53
N GLY A 91 43.53 3.11 43.04
CA GLY A 91 42.29 3.81 43.41
C GLY A 91 41.91 3.52 44.90
N PRO A 92 41.19 4.44 45.60
CA PRO A 92 40.77 4.16 46.97
C PRO A 92 39.84 2.93 47.00
N PRO A 93 39.95 2.08 48.06
CA PRO A 93 39.19 0.83 48.10
C PRO A 93 37.70 1.16 48.22
N ILE A 94 36.96 0.85 47.14
CA ILE A 94 35.49 0.78 47.21
C ILE A 94 35.17 -0.36 48.19
N LYS A 95 34.72 -0.02 49.39
CA LYS A 95 34.22 -0.98 50.37
C LYS A 95 32.98 -1.66 49.77
N LEU A 96 33.18 -2.73 49.04
CA LEU A 96 32.12 -3.65 48.69
C LEU A 96 31.59 -4.27 50.00
N ILE A 97 30.43 -3.84 50.43
CA ILE A 97 29.74 -4.36 51.60
C ILE A 97 29.50 -5.84 51.28
N LYS A 98 30.19 -6.71 52.03
CA LYS A 98 30.07 -8.15 51.96
C LYS A 98 28.75 -8.57 52.57
N HIS A 99 27.60 -8.40 51.87
CA HIS A 99 26.36 -9.09 52.22
C HIS A 99 26.40 -10.51 51.65
N THR A 100 26.49 -11.49 52.52
CA THR A 100 26.63 -12.90 52.18
C THR A 100 25.34 -13.60 51.73
N ASN A 101 24.19 -12.91 51.78
CA ASN A 101 22.91 -13.41 51.32
C ASN A 101 22.19 -12.42 50.44
N THR A 102 21.73 -12.88 49.25
CA THR A 102 20.80 -12.12 48.39
C THR A 102 19.51 -11.84 49.19
N ASP A 103 19.07 -10.58 49.24
CA ASP A 103 17.84 -10.21 49.93
C ASP A 103 16.66 -11.00 49.34
N GLN A 104 15.90 -11.64 50.25
CA GLN A 104 14.75 -12.47 49.87
C GLN A 104 13.72 -11.68 49.04
N LYS A 105 13.47 -10.41 49.41
CA LYS A 105 12.52 -9.56 48.71
C LYS A 105 13.01 -9.20 47.28
N ALA A 106 14.29 -8.87 47.12
CA ALA A 106 14.89 -8.57 45.81
C ALA A 106 14.82 -9.80 44.88
N ARG A 107 15.13 -10.96 45.40
CA ARG A 107 15.07 -12.23 44.68
C ARG A 107 13.65 -12.58 44.27
N LEU A 108 12.67 -12.43 45.16
CA LEU A 108 11.27 -12.69 44.88
C LEU A 108 10.77 -11.74 43.78
N HIS A 109 11.11 -10.46 43.86
CA HIS A 109 10.73 -9.47 42.86
C HIS A 109 11.30 -9.81 41.48
N ILE A 110 12.59 -10.12 41.36
CA ILE A 110 13.21 -10.55 40.10
C ILE A 110 12.60 -11.87 39.61
N GLY A 111 12.35 -12.83 40.52
CA GLY A 111 11.71 -14.09 40.16
C GLY A 111 10.30 -13.91 39.58
N ILE A 112 9.50 -12.99 40.15
CA ILE A 112 8.16 -12.64 39.63
C ILE A 112 8.29 -12.00 38.24
N LEU A 113 9.16 -11.00 38.06
CA LEU A 113 9.35 -10.35 36.77
C LEU A 113 9.82 -11.34 35.68
N LEU A 114 10.74 -12.27 36.05
CA LEU A 114 11.21 -13.30 35.14
C LEU A 114 10.09 -14.30 34.79
N ALA A 115 9.26 -14.66 35.76
CA ALA A 115 8.09 -15.52 35.50
C ALA A 115 7.09 -14.85 34.58
N PHE A 116 6.78 -13.57 34.79
CA PHE A 116 5.94 -12.80 33.86
C PHE A 116 6.57 -12.69 32.47
N PHE A 117 7.86 -12.44 32.36
CA PHE A 117 8.57 -12.45 31.09
C PHE A 117 8.39 -13.77 30.34
N LEU A 118 8.67 -14.91 30.99
CA LEU A 118 8.53 -16.24 30.40
C LEU A 118 7.07 -16.58 30.05
N ALA A 119 6.11 -16.13 30.87
CA ALA A 119 4.69 -16.24 30.54
C ALA A 119 4.34 -15.47 29.26
N THR A 120 4.88 -14.25 29.07
CA THR A 120 4.69 -13.51 27.81
C THR A 120 5.38 -14.18 26.62
N VAL A 121 6.50 -14.89 26.86
CA VAL A 121 7.14 -15.72 25.82
C VAL A 121 6.24 -16.89 25.46
N ALA A 122 5.63 -17.59 26.41
CA ALA A 122 4.68 -18.65 26.14
C ALA A 122 3.49 -18.19 25.30
N VAL A 123 2.86 -17.06 25.67
CA VAL A 123 1.76 -16.47 24.90
C VAL A 123 2.22 -16.08 23.48
N GLY A 124 3.39 -15.45 23.36
CA GLY A 124 3.95 -15.07 22.06
C GLY A 124 4.25 -16.28 21.16
N THR A 125 4.75 -17.38 21.76
CA THR A 125 4.96 -18.65 21.07
C THR A 125 3.64 -19.27 20.62
N HIS A 126 2.57 -19.15 21.40
CA HIS A 126 1.23 -19.57 20.95
C HIS A 126 0.75 -18.72 19.75
N LEU A 127 0.90 -17.39 19.81
CA LEU A 127 0.51 -16.50 18.70
C LEU A 127 1.35 -16.73 17.43
N SER A 128 2.60 -17.18 17.56
CA SER A 128 3.47 -17.48 16.41
C SER A 128 2.96 -18.62 15.54
N LEU A 129 2.09 -19.52 16.06
CA LEU A 129 1.42 -20.55 15.26
C LEU A 129 0.67 -19.96 14.08
N TYR A 130 -0.04 -18.86 14.30
CA TYR A 130 -0.85 -18.23 13.27
C TYR A 130 0.00 -17.52 12.21
N ASN A 131 1.21 -17.07 12.57
CA ASN A 131 2.13 -16.44 11.61
C ASN A 131 2.69 -17.44 10.59
N LEU A 132 2.63 -18.74 10.85
CA LEU A 132 3.04 -19.77 9.88
C LEU A 132 2.26 -19.67 8.57
N LEU A 133 1.00 -19.21 8.62
CA LEU A 133 0.17 -19.05 7.42
C LEU A 133 0.52 -17.82 6.58
N THR A 134 1.33 -16.91 7.12
CA THR A 134 1.75 -15.65 6.47
C THR A 134 3.27 -15.58 6.29
N THR A 135 3.95 -16.73 6.27
CA THR A 135 5.40 -16.87 6.01
C THR A 135 5.62 -17.95 4.96
N GLN A 136 6.74 -17.90 4.27
CA GLN A 136 7.12 -18.95 3.32
C GLN A 136 8.10 -19.91 4.00
N SER A 137 7.70 -21.17 4.12
CA SER A 137 8.53 -22.23 4.72
C SER A 137 8.71 -23.43 3.78
N GLY A 138 7.92 -23.56 2.73
CA GLY A 138 7.97 -24.61 1.73
C GLY A 138 8.06 -24.06 0.30
N PRO A 139 7.63 -24.86 -0.70
CA PRO A 139 7.67 -24.45 -2.11
C PRO A 139 6.73 -23.26 -2.42
N VAL A 140 5.71 -23.02 -1.60
CA VAL A 140 4.73 -21.95 -1.72
C VAL A 140 4.64 -21.13 -0.44
N PHE A 141 4.00 -19.97 -0.52
CA PHE A 141 3.74 -19.11 0.63
C PHE A 141 2.62 -19.71 1.52
N GLY A 142 2.81 -19.65 2.83
CA GLY A 142 1.96 -20.25 3.85
C GLY A 142 2.66 -21.41 4.57
N ALA A 143 1.94 -22.08 5.46
CA ALA A 143 2.45 -23.25 6.18
C ALA A 143 2.63 -24.42 5.23
N ALA A 144 3.74 -25.14 5.36
CA ALA A 144 4.10 -26.33 4.60
C ALA A 144 3.83 -27.63 5.39
N PHE A 145 4.10 -28.77 4.77
CA PHE A 145 3.93 -30.09 5.42
C PHE A 145 4.74 -30.20 6.73
N THR A 146 5.97 -29.69 6.75
CA THR A 146 6.81 -29.66 7.95
C THR A 146 6.19 -28.82 9.06
N ASP A 147 5.59 -27.68 8.71
CA ASP A 147 4.93 -26.81 9.69
C ASP A 147 3.74 -27.49 10.34
N ALA A 148 2.88 -28.09 9.52
CA ALA A 148 1.67 -28.75 10.01
C ALA A 148 1.99 -29.96 10.91
N ASN A 149 2.99 -30.77 10.55
CA ASN A 149 3.25 -32.07 11.20
C ASN A 149 4.35 -32.02 12.26
N VAL A 150 5.25 -31.02 12.21
CA VAL A 150 6.39 -30.95 13.14
C VAL A 150 6.40 -29.61 13.89
N MET A 151 6.29 -28.46 13.19
CA MET A 151 6.43 -27.17 13.86
C MET A 151 5.26 -26.88 14.80
N ILE A 152 4.02 -27.14 14.37
CA ILE A 152 2.83 -26.91 15.21
C ILE A 152 2.89 -27.75 16.50
N PRO A 153 3.17 -29.07 16.48
CA PRO A 153 3.40 -29.87 17.72
C PRO A 153 4.52 -29.30 18.58
N ILE A 154 5.68 -28.98 18.01
CA ILE A 154 6.81 -28.40 18.74
C ILE A 154 6.40 -27.10 19.43
N VAL A 155 5.74 -26.18 18.71
CA VAL A 155 5.29 -24.90 19.26
C VAL A 155 4.29 -25.11 20.40
N LYS A 156 3.34 -26.05 20.28
CA LYS A 156 2.40 -26.38 21.35
C LYS A 156 3.13 -26.91 22.60
N ILE A 157 4.10 -27.81 22.43
CA ILE A 157 4.94 -28.30 23.52
C ILE A 157 5.77 -27.16 24.13
N SER A 158 6.31 -26.27 23.30
CA SER A 158 7.09 -25.11 23.72
C SER A 158 6.30 -24.15 24.60
N VAL A 159 5.01 -23.94 24.33
CA VAL A 159 4.12 -23.14 25.19
C VAL A 159 4.06 -23.72 26.62
N PHE A 160 3.88 -25.03 26.75
CA PHE A 160 3.90 -25.70 28.06
C PHE A 160 5.28 -25.63 28.72
N ALA A 161 6.34 -25.80 27.95
CA ALA A 161 7.71 -25.69 28.44
C ALA A 161 8.04 -24.30 29.00
N TYR A 162 7.66 -23.23 28.26
CA TYR A 162 7.81 -21.86 28.75
C TYR A 162 6.93 -21.58 29.97
N GLY A 163 5.72 -22.12 30.02
CA GLY A 163 4.87 -22.06 31.21
C GLY A 163 5.53 -22.70 32.42
N LEU A 164 6.11 -23.92 32.27
CA LEU A 164 6.87 -24.58 33.32
C LEU A 164 8.12 -23.78 33.72
N ALA A 165 8.85 -23.23 32.75
CA ALA A 165 9.99 -22.36 33.01
C ALA A 165 9.60 -21.10 33.81
N ALA A 166 8.42 -20.51 33.55
CA ALA A 166 7.88 -19.41 34.34
C ALA A 166 7.61 -19.83 35.80
N LEU A 167 7.02 -21.00 36.02
CA LEU A 167 6.80 -21.55 37.39
C LEU A 167 8.12 -21.82 38.12
N LEU A 168 9.12 -22.37 37.42
CA LEU A 168 10.46 -22.58 37.97
C LEU A 168 11.17 -21.27 38.34
N ALA A 169 11.02 -20.25 37.53
CA ALA A 169 11.54 -18.88 37.82
C ALA A 169 10.86 -18.27 39.05
N LEU A 170 9.55 -18.45 39.20
CA LEU A 170 8.81 -18.00 40.38
C LEU A 170 9.26 -18.77 41.63
N TYR A 171 9.39 -20.12 41.54
CA TYR A 171 9.86 -20.96 42.63
C TYR A 171 11.30 -20.63 43.06
N TYR A 172 12.18 -20.27 42.13
CA TYR A 172 13.50 -19.68 42.44
C TYR A 172 13.37 -18.44 43.30
N GLY A 173 12.50 -17.49 42.89
CA GLY A 173 12.24 -16.27 43.67
C GLY A 173 11.83 -16.54 45.11
N MET A 174 11.00 -17.55 45.32
CA MET A 174 10.48 -17.95 46.64
C MET A 174 11.49 -18.74 47.48
N SER A 175 12.09 -19.77 46.88
CA SER A 175 12.92 -20.75 47.63
C SER A 175 14.38 -20.30 47.78
N GLY A 176 14.91 -19.46 46.89
CA GLY A 176 16.31 -19.11 46.82
C GLY A 176 17.25 -20.20 46.33
N LYS A 177 16.73 -21.37 46.03
CA LYS A 177 17.52 -22.48 45.45
C LYS A 177 17.83 -22.14 43.98
N PHE A 178 19.09 -22.29 43.57
CA PHE A 178 19.52 -21.95 42.20
C PHE A 178 19.09 -23.00 41.16
N SER A 179 18.86 -24.24 41.59
CA SER A 179 18.50 -25.36 40.73
C SER A 179 17.24 -25.09 39.85
N PRO A 180 16.14 -24.52 40.36
CA PRO A 180 14.96 -24.22 39.52
C PRO A 180 15.25 -23.19 38.43
N LEU A 181 16.08 -22.17 38.70
CA LEU A 181 16.49 -21.19 37.70
C LEU A 181 17.31 -21.83 36.57
N MET A 182 18.24 -22.73 36.94
CA MET A 182 18.98 -23.52 35.94
C MET A 182 18.06 -24.42 35.14
N GLY A 183 17.05 -25.03 35.77
CA GLY A 183 16.02 -25.80 35.10
C GLY A 183 15.22 -24.95 34.07
N ALA A 184 14.82 -23.73 34.43
CA ALA A 184 14.14 -22.83 33.53
C ALA A 184 15.02 -22.44 32.32
N ILE A 185 16.28 -22.11 32.56
CA ILE A 185 17.25 -21.77 31.48
C ILE A 185 17.47 -23.00 30.59
N SER A 186 17.77 -24.16 31.16
CA SER A 186 18.00 -25.39 30.37
C SER A 186 16.78 -25.75 29.52
N LEU A 187 15.59 -25.63 30.07
CA LEU A 187 14.34 -25.88 29.33
C LEU A 187 14.15 -24.91 28.17
N THR A 188 14.44 -23.61 28.39
CA THR A 188 14.37 -22.57 27.34
C THR A 188 15.38 -22.85 26.21
N VAL A 189 16.62 -23.23 26.57
CA VAL A 189 17.67 -23.60 25.60
C VAL A 189 17.26 -24.85 24.82
N LEU A 190 16.75 -25.87 25.51
CA LEU A 190 16.30 -27.10 24.87
C LEU A 190 15.18 -26.84 23.86
N VAL A 191 14.19 -26.03 24.21
CA VAL A 191 13.11 -25.62 23.31
C VAL A 191 13.68 -24.94 22.09
N GLY A 192 14.63 -24.00 22.26
CA GLY A 192 15.28 -23.30 21.16
C GLY A 192 16.03 -24.25 20.20
N LEU A 193 16.78 -25.22 20.76
CA LEU A 193 17.50 -26.22 19.98
C LEU A 193 16.55 -27.14 19.19
N VAL A 194 15.51 -27.64 19.85
CA VAL A 194 14.51 -28.53 19.22
C VAL A 194 13.78 -27.79 18.11
N SER A 195 13.31 -26.56 18.37
CA SER A 195 12.59 -25.76 17.38
C SER A 195 13.47 -25.32 16.19
N GLY A 196 14.77 -25.16 16.39
CA GLY A 196 15.70 -24.76 15.34
C GLY A 196 16.20 -25.92 14.47
N ILE A 197 16.39 -27.09 15.05
CA ILE A 197 17.06 -28.23 14.37
C ILE A 197 16.06 -29.24 13.79
N VAL A 198 15.06 -29.64 14.57
CA VAL A 198 14.17 -30.76 14.21
C VAL A 198 13.40 -30.50 12.90
N PRO A 199 12.79 -29.30 12.65
CA PRO A 199 12.08 -29.06 11.41
C PRO A 199 13.00 -29.14 10.18
N GLY A 200 14.22 -28.61 10.27
CA GLY A 200 15.17 -28.64 9.16
C GLY A 200 15.65 -30.06 8.82
N VAL A 201 15.88 -30.90 9.85
CA VAL A 201 16.22 -32.32 9.64
C VAL A 201 15.03 -33.06 9.02
N PHE A 202 13.83 -32.84 9.54
CA PHE A 202 12.63 -33.47 9.01
C PHE A 202 12.36 -33.08 7.55
N GLN A 203 12.50 -31.79 7.22
CA GLN A 203 12.36 -31.31 5.84
C GLN A 203 13.32 -32.04 4.90
N LYS A 204 14.60 -32.14 5.26
CA LYS A 204 15.62 -32.76 4.38
C LYS A 204 15.47 -34.27 4.25
N LEU A 205 15.15 -35.00 5.33
CA LEU A 205 15.16 -36.44 5.31
C LEU A 205 13.78 -37.07 5.00
N VAL A 206 12.71 -36.36 5.30
CA VAL A 206 11.35 -36.91 5.19
C VAL A 206 10.58 -36.23 4.05
N VAL A 207 10.60 -34.89 3.96
CA VAL A 207 9.78 -34.18 2.97
C VAL A 207 10.45 -34.14 1.61
N ALA A 208 11.71 -33.67 1.52
CA ALA A 208 12.40 -33.46 0.26
C ALA A 208 12.45 -34.69 -0.68
N PRO A 209 12.58 -35.96 -0.20
CA PRO A 209 12.54 -37.11 -1.11
C PRO A 209 11.19 -37.35 -1.79
N ASN A 210 10.08 -36.82 -1.24
CA ASN A 210 8.71 -36.97 -1.75
C ASN A 210 7.96 -35.63 -1.66
N GLU A 211 8.60 -34.53 -2.02
CA GLU A 211 8.12 -33.18 -1.76
C GLU A 211 6.75 -32.91 -2.40
N LEU A 212 6.61 -33.18 -3.69
CA LEU A 212 5.35 -32.92 -4.40
C LEU A 212 4.15 -33.59 -3.72
N VAL A 213 4.26 -34.89 -3.41
CA VAL A 213 3.13 -35.64 -2.81
C VAL A 213 2.75 -35.09 -1.44
N ARG A 214 3.76 -34.69 -0.63
CA ARG A 214 3.53 -34.18 0.73
C ARG A 214 3.01 -32.74 0.71
N GLU A 215 3.52 -31.92 -0.19
CA GLU A 215 3.17 -30.50 -0.28
C GLU A 215 1.91 -30.22 -1.13
N THR A 216 1.41 -31.20 -1.91
CA THR A 216 0.20 -31.06 -2.73
C THR A 216 -0.99 -30.40 -1.99
N PRO A 217 -1.38 -30.77 -0.76
CA PRO A 217 -2.48 -30.13 -0.06
C PRO A 217 -2.21 -28.64 0.23
N PHE A 218 -0.96 -28.31 0.56
CA PHE A 218 -0.54 -26.95 0.92
C PHE A 218 -0.40 -26.05 -0.33
N ILE A 219 0.07 -26.63 -1.45
CA ILE A 219 0.07 -25.98 -2.76
C ILE A 219 -1.37 -25.63 -3.16
N LYS A 220 -2.31 -26.55 -2.99
CA LYS A 220 -3.73 -26.30 -3.27
C LYS A 220 -4.29 -25.16 -2.42
N HIS A 221 -3.98 -25.13 -1.12
CA HIS A 221 -4.39 -24.02 -0.24
C HIS A 221 -3.80 -22.68 -0.69
N ASN A 222 -2.54 -22.67 -1.13
CA ASN A 222 -1.90 -21.46 -1.66
C ASN A 222 -2.56 -20.98 -2.96
N ILE A 223 -2.84 -21.88 -3.92
CA ILE A 223 -3.52 -21.55 -5.17
C ILE A 223 -4.89 -20.94 -4.89
N GLU A 224 -5.72 -21.63 -4.09
CA GLU A 224 -7.08 -21.19 -3.77
C GLU A 224 -7.08 -19.84 -3.03
N ALA A 225 -6.20 -19.69 -2.02
CA ALA A 225 -6.11 -18.46 -1.23
C ALA A 225 -5.62 -17.28 -2.10
N THR A 226 -4.62 -17.50 -2.95
CA THR A 226 -4.08 -16.45 -3.83
C THR A 226 -5.12 -16.03 -4.87
N ARG A 227 -5.77 -16.97 -5.56
CA ARG A 227 -6.84 -16.66 -6.50
C ARG A 227 -7.93 -15.82 -5.85
N LYS A 228 -8.40 -16.22 -4.66
CA LYS A 228 -9.40 -15.45 -3.90
C LYS A 228 -8.89 -14.08 -3.47
N ALA A 229 -7.68 -13.99 -2.94
CA ALA A 229 -7.13 -12.74 -2.40
C ALA A 229 -6.91 -11.67 -3.47
N TYR A 230 -6.63 -12.07 -4.70
CA TYR A 230 -6.46 -11.17 -5.85
C TYR A 230 -7.72 -11.05 -6.74
N GLY A 231 -8.81 -11.75 -6.40
CA GLY A 231 -10.05 -11.73 -7.18
C GLY A 231 -9.98 -12.50 -8.50
N LEU A 232 -9.03 -13.42 -8.64
CA LEU A 232 -8.83 -14.25 -9.83
C LEU A 232 -9.81 -15.42 -9.90
N ASP A 233 -10.48 -15.74 -8.80
CA ASP A 233 -11.56 -16.73 -8.72
C ASP A 233 -12.83 -16.30 -9.45
N ARG A 234 -12.90 -15.03 -9.90
CA ARG A 234 -14.00 -14.47 -10.70
C ARG A 234 -13.72 -14.47 -12.20
N ILE A 235 -12.52 -14.88 -12.63
CA ILE A 235 -12.16 -14.95 -14.03
C ILE A 235 -12.92 -16.10 -14.68
N GLU A 236 -13.63 -15.78 -15.76
CA GLU A 236 -14.33 -16.74 -16.60
C GLU A 236 -13.44 -17.09 -17.81
N GLU A 237 -13.08 -18.36 -17.93
CA GLU A 237 -12.28 -18.86 -19.05
C GLU A 237 -13.20 -19.34 -20.17
N ARG A 238 -12.97 -18.89 -21.40
CA ARG A 238 -13.76 -19.25 -22.57
C ARG A 238 -12.84 -19.71 -23.70
N GLU A 239 -13.10 -20.88 -24.24
CA GLU A 239 -12.43 -21.35 -25.44
C GLU A 239 -12.96 -20.62 -26.67
N ILE A 240 -12.05 -20.11 -27.51
CA ILE A 240 -12.37 -19.48 -28.80
C ILE A 240 -11.60 -20.17 -29.93
N ALA A 241 -12.30 -20.50 -31.00
CA ALA A 241 -11.67 -20.97 -32.23
C ALA A 241 -11.15 -19.77 -33.04
N ALA A 242 -9.83 -19.59 -33.06
CA ALA A 242 -9.18 -18.46 -33.74
C ALA A 242 -8.69 -18.81 -35.19
N ASP A 243 -9.12 -19.91 -35.74
CA ASP A 243 -8.64 -20.52 -37.00
C ASP A 243 -9.46 -20.13 -38.24
N LYS A 244 -10.50 -19.31 -38.09
CA LYS A 244 -11.32 -18.83 -39.21
C LYS A 244 -10.76 -17.55 -39.82
N PRO A 245 -10.66 -17.48 -41.18
CA PRO A 245 -10.28 -16.25 -41.84
C PRO A 245 -11.34 -15.16 -41.61
N ILE A 246 -10.88 -13.92 -41.39
CA ILE A 246 -11.77 -12.74 -41.22
C ILE A 246 -12.45 -12.45 -42.57
N THR A 247 -13.77 -12.29 -42.55
CA THR A 247 -14.57 -11.95 -43.71
C THR A 247 -15.04 -10.50 -43.69
N ALA A 248 -15.48 -9.95 -44.82
CA ALA A 248 -16.05 -8.61 -44.90
C ALA A 248 -17.33 -8.47 -44.03
N SER A 249 -18.10 -9.56 -43.84
CA SER A 249 -19.24 -9.59 -42.94
C SER A 249 -18.84 -9.50 -41.47
N ASP A 250 -17.71 -10.11 -41.09
CA ASP A 250 -17.18 -10.00 -39.71
C ASP A 250 -16.72 -8.58 -39.42
N ILE A 251 -16.06 -7.91 -40.39
CA ILE A 251 -15.67 -6.51 -40.26
C ILE A 251 -16.91 -5.61 -40.09
N ALA A 252 -17.94 -5.82 -40.92
CA ALA A 252 -19.18 -5.03 -40.82
C ALA A 252 -19.92 -5.26 -39.48
N ALA A 253 -19.93 -6.51 -38.98
CA ALA A 253 -20.56 -6.86 -37.70
C ALA A 253 -19.82 -6.31 -36.47
N ASN A 254 -18.55 -5.94 -36.61
CA ASN A 254 -17.69 -5.39 -35.56
C ASN A 254 -17.31 -3.92 -35.80
N ASN A 255 -18.14 -3.18 -36.52
CA ASN A 255 -17.87 -1.80 -36.93
C ASN A 255 -17.56 -0.85 -35.74
N LEU A 256 -18.23 -1.01 -34.58
CA LEU A 256 -17.97 -0.21 -33.37
C LEU A 256 -16.57 -0.51 -32.79
N THR A 257 -16.14 -1.77 -32.76
CA THR A 257 -14.76 -2.12 -32.40
C THR A 257 -13.76 -1.42 -33.31
N ILE A 258 -13.98 -1.49 -34.64
CA ILE A 258 -13.10 -0.88 -35.63
C ILE A 258 -13.06 0.64 -35.50
N LYS A 259 -14.20 1.29 -35.25
CA LYS A 259 -14.31 2.74 -35.00
C LYS A 259 -13.58 3.17 -33.72
N ASN A 260 -13.21 2.25 -32.83
CA ASN A 260 -12.52 2.54 -31.57
C ASN A 260 -11.10 1.95 -31.53
N VAL A 261 -10.62 1.38 -32.64
CA VAL A 261 -9.20 0.97 -32.75
C VAL A 261 -8.31 2.20 -32.68
N ARG A 262 -7.41 2.19 -31.71
CA ARG A 262 -6.52 3.33 -31.43
C ARG A 262 -5.43 3.45 -32.50
N LEU A 263 -5.29 4.63 -33.07
CA LEU A 263 -4.17 5.01 -33.96
C LEU A 263 -3.03 5.69 -33.20
N TRP A 264 -3.35 6.32 -32.06
CA TRP A 264 -2.39 7.09 -31.26
C TRP A 264 -1.99 6.31 -30.00
N ASP A 265 -0.71 6.33 -29.66
CA ASP A 265 -0.27 5.97 -28.32
C ASP A 265 -0.18 7.23 -27.44
N ARG A 266 -0.22 7.04 -26.09
CA ARG A 266 -0.27 8.14 -25.11
C ARG A 266 0.92 9.09 -25.25
N ALA A 267 2.15 8.57 -25.32
CA ALA A 267 3.35 9.41 -25.33
C ALA A 267 3.49 10.27 -26.61
N PRO A 268 3.34 9.74 -27.85
CA PRO A 268 3.33 10.57 -29.04
C PRO A 268 2.20 11.59 -29.06
N LEU A 269 1.00 11.22 -28.58
CA LEU A 269 -0.12 12.14 -28.55
C LEU A 269 0.09 13.26 -27.53
N LEU A 270 0.65 12.97 -26.35
CA LEU A 270 1.02 13.97 -25.36
C LEU A 270 1.99 15.00 -25.95
N SER A 271 3.04 14.53 -26.64
CA SER A 271 3.98 15.42 -27.33
C SER A 271 3.29 16.29 -28.39
N THR A 272 2.34 15.72 -29.13
CA THR A 272 1.57 16.46 -30.14
C THR A 272 0.65 17.50 -29.48
N PHE A 273 -0.07 17.14 -28.40
CA PHE A 273 -0.90 18.09 -27.66
C PHE A 273 -0.06 19.26 -27.12
N SER A 274 1.11 18.98 -26.56
CA SER A 274 2.04 20.02 -26.10
C SER A 274 2.44 20.96 -27.24
N GLN A 275 2.74 20.43 -28.42
CA GLN A 275 3.16 21.25 -29.55
C GLN A 275 2.05 22.13 -30.14
N ILE A 276 0.80 21.63 -30.23
CA ILE A 276 -0.27 22.30 -30.94
C ILE A 276 -1.30 22.97 -30.04
N GLN A 277 -1.40 22.62 -28.76
CA GLN A 277 -2.43 23.08 -27.82
C GLN A 277 -1.91 23.62 -26.49
N GLU A 278 -0.60 23.63 -26.22
CA GLU A 278 -0.04 24.26 -25.02
C GLU A 278 -0.23 25.77 -25.01
N ILE A 279 -0.06 26.42 -26.21
CA ILE A 279 -0.35 27.82 -26.50
C ILE A 279 0.54 28.80 -25.73
N ARG A 280 0.84 28.55 -24.45
CA ARG A 280 1.73 29.34 -23.59
C ARG A 280 2.63 28.41 -22.80
N THR A 281 3.87 28.81 -22.56
CA THR A 281 4.93 28.03 -21.89
C THR A 281 4.63 27.71 -20.42
N TYR A 282 3.70 28.39 -19.81
CA TYR A 282 3.26 28.13 -18.44
C TYR A 282 2.07 27.17 -18.32
N TYR A 283 1.56 26.67 -19.44
CA TYR A 283 0.62 25.55 -19.46
C TYR A 283 1.35 24.28 -19.85
N GLU A 284 0.91 23.17 -19.27
CA GLU A 284 1.49 21.85 -19.52
C GLU A 284 0.38 20.79 -19.55
N PHE A 285 0.56 19.79 -20.39
CA PHE A 285 -0.23 18.57 -20.40
C PHE A 285 0.58 17.48 -19.68
N ALA A 286 0.11 17.02 -18.51
CA ALA A 286 0.83 16.05 -17.69
C ALA A 286 0.72 14.61 -18.21
N SER A 287 -0.46 14.25 -18.69
CA SER A 287 -0.81 12.90 -19.13
C SER A 287 -1.85 12.95 -20.24
N VAL A 288 -2.06 11.84 -20.92
CA VAL A 288 -3.20 11.64 -21.83
C VAL A 288 -4.04 10.51 -21.29
N ASP A 289 -5.27 10.82 -20.93
CA ASP A 289 -6.25 9.86 -20.45
C ASP A 289 -7.07 9.26 -21.59
N ASN A 290 -7.47 8.02 -21.42
CA ASN A 290 -8.45 7.36 -22.26
C ASN A 290 -9.78 7.31 -21.52
N ASP A 291 -10.85 7.62 -22.22
CA ASP A 291 -12.20 7.52 -21.66
C ASP A 291 -13.21 7.24 -22.79
N ARG A 292 -14.45 7.01 -22.42
CA ARG A 292 -15.56 6.77 -23.35
C ARG A 292 -16.68 7.78 -23.19
N TYR A 293 -17.18 8.25 -24.31
CA TYR A 293 -18.34 9.15 -24.38
C TYR A 293 -19.35 8.61 -25.39
N THR A 294 -20.63 8.78 -25.11
CA THR A 294 -21.68 8.46 -26.08
C THR A 294 -21.95 9.70 -26.93
N ILE A 295 -21.37 9.76 -28.14
CA ILE A 295 -21.47 10.87 -29.07
C ILE A 295 -22.40 10.46 -30.22
N ASP A 296 -23.44 11.22 -30.46
CA ASP A 296 -24.48 10.92 -31.48
C ASP A 296 -25.08 9.52 -31.35
N GLY A 297 -25.20 9.02 -30.11
CA GLY A 297 -25.76 7.70 -29.81
C GLY A 297 -24.78 6.52 -29.98
N GLU A 298 -23.53 6.75 -30.42
CA GLU A 298 -22.46 5.76 -30.51
C GLU A 298 -21.46 5.92 -29.38
N VAL A 299 -21.00 4.80 -28.81
CA VAL A 299 -19.91 4.81 -27.81
C VAL A 299 -18.57 5.03 -28.52
N ARG A 300 -17.88 6.10 -28.22
CA ARG A 300 -16.61 6.50 -28.83
C ARG A 300 -15.54 6.59 -27.76
N GLN A 301 -14.39 6.02 -28.06
CA GLN A 301 -13.21 6.18 -27.23
C GLN A 301 -12.53 7.52 -27.56
N ILE A 302 -12.26 8.29 -26.52
CA ILE A 302 -11.69 9.62 -26.59
C ILE A 302 -10.39 9.62 -25.80
N MET A 303 -9.38 10.29 -26.35
CA MET A 303 -8.15 10.65 -25.65
C MET A 303 -8.24 12.11 -25.27
N LEU A 304 -8.03 12.41 -23.98
CA LEU A 304 -8.13 13.77 -23.45
C LEU A 304 -6.99 14.08 -22.49
N SER A 305 -6.63 15.35 -22.39
CA SER A 305 -5.59 15.81 -21.49
C SER A 305 -5.96 17.18 -20.93
N PRO A 306 -5.90 17.38 -19.61
CA PRO A 306 -6.13 18.67 -18.99
C PRO A 306 -4.92 19.58 -19.20
N ARG A 307 -5.18 20.86 -19.47
CA ARG A 307 -4.13 21.88 -19.56
C ARG A 307 -3.92 22.50 -18.19
N GLU A 308 -2.90 22.02 -17.49
CA GLU A 308 -2.58 22.46 -16.15
C GLU A 308 -1.59 23.63 -16.13
N LEU A 309 -1.52 24.34 -15.02
CA LEU A 309 -0.58 25.43 -14.82
C LEU A 309 0.75 24.90 -14.29
N ALA A 310 1.82 25.06 -15.07
CA ALA A 310 3.19 24.81 -14.65
C ALA A 310 3.79 26.12 -14.07
N SER A 311 3.60 26.35 -12.77
CA SER A 311 4.09 27.57 -12.10
C SER A 311 5.60 27.76 -12.21
N GLU A 312 6.34 26.68 -12.36
CA GLU A 312 7.79 26.69 -12.56
C GLU A 312 8.21 27.25 -13.93
N SER A 313 7.32 27.23 -14.90
CA SER A 313 7.53 27.73 -16.28
C SER A 313 7.05 29.16 -16.49
N LEU A 314 6.61 29.86 -15.43
CA LEU A 314 6.21 31.26 -15.51
C LEU A 314 7.42 32.14 -15.91
N PRO A 315 7.28 33.05 -16.88
CA PRO A 315 8.34 33.96 -17.28
C PRO A 315 8.80 34.91 -16.17
N ASN A 316 7.90 35.30 -15.29
CA ASN A 316 8.19 36.10 -14.10
C ASN A 316 7.69 35.38 -12.83
N LYS A 317 8.64 34.87 -12.04
CA LYS A 317 8.41 34.15 -10.80
C LYS A 317 8.26 35.06 -9.56
N ALA A 318 7.72 36.27 -9.73
CA ALA A 318 7.36 37.10 -8.59
C ALA A 318 6.29 36.42 -7.77
N TRP A 319 6.37 36.48 -6.44
CA TRP A 319 5.44 35.83 -5.51
C TRP A 319 3.97 36.15 -5.82
N ILE A 320 3.67 37.40 -6.23
CA ILE A 320 2.32 37.81 -6.61
C ILE A 320 1.87 37.01 -7.84
N ASN A 321 2.73 36.84 -8.85
CA ASN A 321 2.39 36.07 -10.03
C ASN A 321 2.15 34.61 -9.70
N GLU A 322 3.06 33.97 -8.98
CA GLU A 322 2.97 32.54 -8.64
C GLU A 322 1.83 32.19 -7.68
N ARG A 323 1.41 33.15 -6.82
CA ARG A 323 0.51 32.86 -5.72
C ARG A 323 -0.85 33.54 -5.80
N LEU A 324 -0.98 34.68 -6.50
CA LEU A 324 -2.20 35.47 -6.56
C LEU A 324 -2.75 35.63 -7.99
N THR A 325 -1.88 35.68 -9.02
CA THR A 325 -2.30 35.97 -10.40
C THR A 325 -2.47 34.67 -11.20
N PHE A 326 -1.45 33.86 -11.32
CA PHE A 326 -1.51 32.56 -12.02
C PHE A 326 -1.88 31.47 -11.04
N THR A 327 -3.18 31.25 -10.86
CA THR A 327 -3.72 30.39 -9.82
C THR A 327 -4.19 29.03 -10.30
N HIS A 328 -4.49 28.86 -11.59
CA HIS A 328 -5.16 27.67 -12.14
C HIS A 328 -4.75 27.40 -13.60
N GLY A 329 -4.91 26.14 -14.00
CA GLY A 329 -4.87 25.71 -15.39
C GLY A 329 -6.21 25.95 -16.07
N TYR A 330 -6.31 25.70 -17.40
CA TYR A 330 -7.49 26.09 -18.16
C TYR A 330 -7.84 25.13 -19.29
N GLY A 331 -8.97 24.43 -19.15
CA GLY A 331 -9.55 23.59 -20.18
C GLY A 331 -8.80 22.29 -20.45
N ILE A 332 -9.21 21.63 -21.51
CA ILE A 332 -8.66 20.36 -21.98
C ILE A 332 -8.39 20.40 -23.47
N ALA A 333 -7.55 19.50 -23.97
CA ALA A 333 -7.53 19.07 -25.36
C ALA A 333 -8.10 17.64 -25.42
N ALA A 334 -8.99 17.36 -26.37
CA ALA A 334 -9.60 16.05 -26.50
C ALA A 334 -9.91 15.70 -27.97
N GLY A 335 -9.75 14.43 -28.32
CA GLY A 335 -10.05 13.96 -29.67
C GLY A 335 -10.30 12.44 -29.71
N PRO A 336 -10.87 11.94 -30.81
CA PRO A 336 -11.14 10.51 -30.99
C PRO A 336 -9.83 9.74 -31.24
N VAL A 337 -9.80 8.50 -30.78
CA VAL A 337 -8.59 7.65 -30.85
C VAL A 337 -8.19 7.23 -32.29
N ASN A 338 -9.10 7.36 -33.25
CA ASN A 338 -9.00 6.72 -34.57
C ASN A 338 -9.08 7.69 -35.76
N GLN A 339 -8.93 8.97 -35.55
CA GLN A 339 -9.06 9.96 -36.60
C GLN A 339 -7.82 10.85 -36.74
N VAL A 340 -7.46 11.14 -37.98
CA VAL A 340 -6.36 12.04 -38.35
C VAL A 340 -6.84 13.08 -39.34
N THR A 341 -6.24 14.25 -39.31
CA THR A 341 -6.43 15.30 -40.35
C THR A 341 -5.71 14.90 -41.62
N PRO A 342 -5.97 15.56 -42.77
CA PRO A 342 -5.22 15.32 -44.03
C PRO A 342 -3.70 15.47 -43.85
N GLU A 343 -3.26 16.29 -42.91
CA GLU A 343 -1.84 16.54 -42.60
C GLU A 343 -1.24 15.47 -41.66
N GLY A 344 -2.03 14.48 -41.22
CA GLY A 344 -1.59 13.41 -40.34
C GLY A 344 -1.58 13.79 -38.86
N LEU A 345 -2.20 14.91 -38.46
CA LEU A 345 -2.36 15.32 -37.06
C LEU A 345 -3.62 14.70 -36.42
N PRO A 346 -3.69 14.58 -35.09
CA PRO A 346 -4.91 14.13 -34.42
C PRO A 346 -6.07 15.10 -34.68
N VAL A 347 -7.24 14.57 -34.95
CA VAL A 347 -8.49 15.34 -34.93
C VAL A 347 -8.80 15.72 -33.49
N LEU A 348 -9.17 16.97 -33.23
CA LEU A 348 -9.52 17.48 -31.92
C LEU A 348 -10.99 17.87 -31.87
N PHE A 349 -11.75 17.24 -30.96
CA PHE A 349 -13.12 17.64 -30.65
C PHE A 349 -13.15 18.81 -29.67
N VAL A 350 -12.16 18.92 -28.79
CA VAL A 350 -11.98 20.07 -27.90
C VAL A 350 -10.57 20.65 -28.11
N LYS A 351 -10.51 21.93 -28.38
CA LYS A 351 -9.27 22.67 -28.71
C LYS A 351 -9.36 24.15 -28.33
N ASP A 352 -8.24 24.84 -28.39
CA ASP A 352 -8.07 26.29 -28.22
C ASP A 352 -8.20 26.81 -26.76
N LEU A 353 -8.03 28.14 -26.61
CA LEU A 353 -8.28 28.91 -25.38
C LEU A 353 -9.15 30.12 -25.70
N PRO A 354 -10.37 30.23 -25.12
CA PRO A 354 -11.02 29.24 -24.27
C PRO A 354 -11.36 27.96 -25.03
N PRO A 355 -11.58 26.83 -24.34
CA PRO A 355 -11.85 25.57 -25.00
C PRO A 355 -13.14 25.62 -25.82
N LYS A 356 -13.05 25.20 -27.08
CA LYS A 356 -14.17 25.10 -28.01
C LYS A 356 -14.42 23.61 -28.26
N SER A 357 -15.63 23.16 -28.03
CA SER A 357 -16.02 21.80 -28.32
C SER A 357 -16.82 21.70 -29.62
N GLU A 358 -16.48 20.75 -30.47
CA GLU A 358 -17.23 20.38 -31.66
C GLU A 358 -18.36 19.38 -31.33
N VAL A 359 -18.35 18.79 -30.13
CA VAL A 359 -19.33 17.81 -29.64
C VAL A 359 -19.87 18.24 -28.28
N LYS A 360 -21.18 18.14 -28.10
CA LYS A 360 -21.88 18.64 -26.91
C LYS A 360 -21.46 17.90 -25.63
N GLU A 361 -21.20 16.62 -25.72
CA GLU A 361 -20.85 15.74 -24.59
C GLU A 361 -19.50 16.10 -23.97
N LEU A 362 -18.64 16.80 -24.72
CA LEU A 362 -17.33 17.28 -24.27
C LEU A 362 -17.29 18.80 -24.04
N GLU A 363 -18.46 19.47 -24.02
CA GLU A 363 -18.51 20.89 -23.72
C GLU A 363 -18.08 21.17 -22.28
N VAL A 364 -17.09 22.05 -22.10
CA VAL A 364 -16.57 22.43 -20.78
C VAL A 364 -17.02 23.87 -20.47
N VAL A 365 -17.97 23.99 -19.57
CA VAL A 365 -18.54 25.27 -19.12
C VAL A 365 -17.69 25.88 -17.98
N ARG A 366 -17.07 25.02 -17.15
CA ARG A 366 -16.19 25.41 -16.04
C ARG A 366 -14.77 24.87 -16.32
N PRO A 367 -13.97 25.58 -17.10
CA PRO A 367 -12.68 25.10 -17.58
C PRO A 367 -11.51 25.31 -16.60
N GLU A 368 -11.66 26.09 -15.54
CA GLU A 368 -10.58 26.42 -14.62
C GLU A 368 -10.19 25.20 -13.77
N ILE A 369 -8.89 24.89 -13.72
CA ILE A 369 -8.32 23.73 -13.01
C ILE A 369 -7.48 24.24 -11.84
N TYR A 370 -8.06 24.30 -10.66
CA TYR A 370 -7.36 24.65 -9.42
C TYR A 370 -6.71 23.44 -8.76
N TYR A 371 -7.18 22.23 -9.04
CA TYR A 371 -6.69 20.96 -8.52
C TYR A 371 -6.38 20.02 -9.68
N GLY A 372 -5.15 19.52 -9.75
CA GLY A 372 -4.67 18.71 -10.87
C GLY A 372 -3.55 17.76 -10.49
N GLU A 373 -2.86 17.18 -11.47
CA GLU A 373 -1.78 16.22 -11.24
C GLU A 373 -0.43 16.89 -10.96
N ILE A 374 -0.14 18.05 -11.59
CA ILE A 374 1.16 18.73 -11.44
C ILE A 374 1.13 19.90 -10.46
N LEU A 375 -0.04 20.29 -9.97
CA LEU A 375 -0.25 21.45 -9.12
C LEU A 375 0.17 21.17 -7.66
N ASN A 376 1.40 21.47 -7.27
CA ASN A 376 1.91 21.23 -5.92
C ASN A 376 1.90 22.44 -4.99
N ASP A 377 1.95 23.64 -5.55
CA ASP A 377 2.04 24.89 -4.80
C ASP A 377 0.71 25.36 -4.19
N TYR A 378 0.80 26.15 -3.11
CA TYR A 378 -0.37 26.85 -2.63
C TYR A 378 -0.62 28.10 -3.49
N VAL A 379 -1.89 28.48 -3.62
CA VAL A 379 -2.31 29.76 -4.20
C VAL A 379 -3.32 30.45 -3.30
N ILE A 380 -3.47 31.75 -3.45
CA ILE A 380 -4.42 32.54 -2.68
C ILE A 380 -5.36 33.21 -3.67
N THR A 381 -6.61 32.86 -3.60
CA THR A 381 -7.70 33.34 -4.47
C THR A 381 -8.55 34.39 -3.75
N LYS A 382 -9.46 35.06 -4.45
CA LYS A 382 -10.32 36.14 -3.92
C LYS A 382 -9.49 37.26 -3.27
N THR A 383 -8.37 37.61 -3.89
CA THR A 383 -7.52 38.74 -3.45
C THR A 383 -7.91 40.02 -4.18
N LYS A 384 -7.25 41.15 -3.89
CA LYS A 384 -7.39 42.35 -4.68
C LYS A 384 -6.75 42.23 -6.08
N SER A 385 -5.70 41.38 -6.19
CA SER A 385 -5.12 41.03 -7.49
C SER A 385 -6.11 40.14 -8.23
N LYS A 386 -6.36 40.43 -9.50
CA LYS A 386 -7.20 39.62 -10.36
C LYS A 386 -6.46 38.34 -10.76
N GLU A 387 -7.17 37.23 -10.81
CA GLU A 387 -6.64 35.95 -11.25
C GLU A 387 -6.61 35.91 -12.78
N PHE A 388 -5.47 35.57 -13.37
CA PHE A 388 -5.33 35.38 -14.79
C PHE A 388 -6.11 34.14 -15.22
N ASP A 389 -6.99 34.28 -16.20
CA ASP A 389 -7.86 33.23 -16.69
C ASP A 389 -7.28 32.59 -17.96
N TYR A 390 -7.26 33.33 -19.06
CA TYR A 390 -6.64 32.90 -20.32
C TYR A 390 -6.23 34.08 -21.20
N PRO A 391 -5.28 33.89 -22.15
CA PRO A 391 -4.89 34.91 -23.10
C PRO A 391 -5.92 35.02 -24.23
N LYS A 392 -6.27 36.24 -24.65
CA LYS A 392 -7.15 36.51 -25.77
C LYS A 392 -6.48 37.51 -26.72
N GLY A 393 -5.76 36.99 -27.72
CA GLY A 393 -4.94 37.82 -28.60
C GLY A 393 -3.79 38.49 -27.84
N GLU A 394 -3.73 39.82 -27.88
CA GLU A 394 -2.77 40.62 -27.11
C GLU A 394 -3.25 40.98 -25.70
N GLU A 395 -4.52 40.74 -25.38
CA GLU A 395 -5.12 41.01 -24.08
C GLU A 395 -5.18 39.78 -23.22
N ASN A 396 -5.31 39.98 -21.90
CA ASN A 396 -5.54 38.91 -20.95
C ASN A 396 -6.95 38.98 -20.37
N VAL A 397 -7.59 37.84 -20.25
CA VAL A 397 -8.85 37.70 -19.52
C VAL A 397 -8.56 37.39 -18.07
N TYR A 398 -9.32 37.98 -17.17
CA TYR A 398 -9.16 37.80 -15.74
C TYR A 398 -10.46 37.32 -15.11
N THR A 399 -10.33 36.53 -14.07
CA THR A 399 -11.45 35.98 -13.29
C THR A 399 -11.26 36.19 -11.78
N THR A 400 -12.23 35.79 -11.03
CA THR A 400 -12.15 35.67 -9.56
C THR A 400 -12.77 34.35 -9.14
N TYR A 401 -12.05 33.58 -8.37
CA TYR A 401 -12.52 32.29 -7.87
C TYR A 401 -13.89 32.42 -7.19
N ALA A 402 -14.88 31.69 -7.67
CA ALA A 402 -16.25 31.71 -7.13
C ALA A 402 -16.56 30.52 -6.22
N GLY A 403 -15.61 29.57 -6.11
CA GLY A 403 -15.81 28.33 -5.38
C GLY A 403 -15.77 28.45 -3.87
N ALA A 404 -16.07 27.34 -3.20
CA ALA A 404 -16.05 27.19 -1.76
C ALA A 404 -14.77 26.50 -1.22
N GLY A 405 -13.88 26.03 -2.13
CA GLY A 405 -12.66 25.33 -1.76
C GLY A 405 -11.65 26.19 -0.99
N GLY A 406 -10.64 25.56 -0.41
CA GLY A 406 -9.60 26.21 0.38
C GLY A 406 -10.06 26.72 1.75
N VAL A 407 -9.20 27.47 2.43
CA VAL A 407 -9.44 28.02 3.77
C VAL A 407 -9.42 29.52 3.74
N GLU A 408 -10.43 30.16 4.34
CA GLU A 408 -10.50 31.63 4.44
C GLU A 408 -9.40 32.18 5.33
N LEU A 409 -8.77 33.27 4.87
CA LEU A 409 -7.74 34.01 5.59
C LEU A 409 -8.33 35.18 6.41
N ASN A 410 -9.50 34.97 6.98
CA ASN A 410 -10.32 35.98 7.68
C ASN A 410 -9.78 36.42 9.05
N SER A 411 -8.65 35.89 9.49
CA SER A 411 -8.06 36.20 10.79
C SER A 411 -6.54 36.37 10.69
N PRO A 412 -5.94 37.36 11.42
CA PRO A 412 -4.49 37.52 11.48
C PRO A 412 -3.76 36.27 11.92
N TRP A 413 -4.34 35.49 12.85
CA TRP A 413 -3.78 34.23 13.33
C TRP A 413 -3.73 33.16 12.24
N ARG A 414 -4.78 33.03 11.41
CA ARG A 414 -4.78 32.12 10.26
C ARG A 414 -3.68 32.50 9.28
N ARG A 415 -3.54 33.78 8.94
CA ARG A 415 -2.46 34.26 8.07
C ARG A 415 -1.09 33.94 8.67
N LEU A 416 -0.89 34.15 9.97
CA LEU A 416 0.35 33.83 10.67
C LEU A 416 0.68 32.33 10.59
N PHE A 417 -0.28 31.45 10.90
CA PHE A 417 -0.07 30.01 10.81
C PHE A 417 0.26 29.51 9.40
N TYR A 418 -0.44 30.04 8.39
CA TYR A 418 -0.14 29.69 7.01
C TYR A 418 1.18 30.29 6.52
N ALA A 419 1.53 31.52 6.93
CA ALA A 419 2.83 32.10 6.66
C ALA A 419 3.97 31.27 7.24
N PHE A 420 3.81 30.78 8.47
CA PHE A 420 4.76 29.87 9.10
C PHE A 420 4.80 28.50 8.38
N ARG A 421 3.64 27.91 8.07
CA ARG A 421 3.52 26.62 7.37
C ARG A 421 4.23 26.62 6.03
N PHE A 422 4.10 27.70 5.25
CA PHE A 422 4.65 27.82 3.92
C PHE A 422 5.95 28.64 3.84
N GLY A 423 6.49 29.08 4.98
CA GLY A 423 7.73 29.84 5.06
C GLY A 423 7.67 31.19 4.34
N SER A 424 6.50 31.81 4.23
CA SER A 424 6.30 33.02 3.42
C SER A 424 5.81 34.23 4.23
N LEU A 425 6.75 35.11 4.61
CA LEU A 425 6.42 36.38 5.25
C LEU A 425 5.59 37.31 4.33
N LYS A 426 5.68 37.16 3.01
CA LYS A 426 4.89 37.93 2.04
C LYS A 426 3.39 37.75 2.25
N MET A 427 2.96 36.58 2.74
CA MET A 427 1.56 36.33 3.09
C MET A 427 1.05 37.21 4.23
N LEU A 428 1.90 37.61 5.17
CA LEU A 428 1.54 38.53 6.26
C LEU A 428 1.56 40.00 5.79
N LEU A 429 2.51 40.34 4.93
CA LEU A 429 2.81 41.74 4.56
C LEU A 429 2.04 42.22 3.32
N SER A 430 1.48 41.30 2.53
CA SER A 430 0.74 41.66 1.33
C SER A 430 -0.58 42.37 1.65
N GLY A 431 -0.75 43.55 1.10
CA GLY A 431 -2.00 44.34 1.12
C GLY A 431 -3.10 43.82 0.20
N ASP A 432 -2.78 42.83 -0.67
CA ASP A 432 -3.73 42.23 -1.60
C ASP A 432 -4.60 41.17 -0.94
N ILE A 433 -4.14 40.59 0.17
CA ILE A 433 -4.89 39.56 0.91
C ILE A 433 -5.96 40.24 1.76
N THR A 434 -7.21 39.88 1.52
CA THR A 434 -8.39 40.36 2.23
C THR A 434 -8.91 39.31 3.22
N PRO A 435 -9.85 39.62 4.12
CA PRO A 435 -10.50 38.62 4.95
C PRO A 435 -11.29 37.55 4.16
N GLU A 436 -11.70 37.85 2.94
CA GLU A 436 -12.44 36.96 2.04
C GLU A 436 -11.51 36.08 1.22
N SER A 437 -10.20 36.40 1.22
CA SER A 437 -9.20 35.61 0.48
C SER A 437 -9.13 34.18 1.01
N ARG A 438 -8.97 33.24 0.09
CA ARG A 438 -8.91 31.80 0.39
C ARG A 438 -7.58 31.24 -0.04
N ILE A 439 -6.94 30.49 0.84
CA ILE A 439 -5.75 29.74 0.50
C ILE A 439 -6.12 28.32 0.04
N LEU A 440 -5.76 27.97 -1.18
CA LEU A 440 -5.90 26.63 -1.74
C LEU A 440 -4.55 25.94 -1.65
N TYR A 441 -4.50 24.75 -1.09
CA TYR A 441 -3.29 23.95 -0.92
C TYR A 441 -3.60 22.45 -0.97
N ASN A 442 -2.57 21.60 -1.01
CA ASN A 442 -2.71 20.20 -1.38
C ASN A 442 -3.52 20.10 -2.68
N ARG A 443 -3.03 20.77 -3.71
CA ARG A 443 -3.71 20.91 -4.98
C ARG A 443 -3.44 19.71 -5.90
N ASN A 444 -2.36 19.00 -5.68
CA ASN A 444 -2.13 17.72 -6.33
C ASN A 444 -3.21 16.72 -5.87
N VAL A 445 -3.94 16.15 -6.83
CA VAL A 445 -5.11 15.32 -6.55
C VAL A 445 -4.75 14.00 -5.87
N LYS A 446 -3.62 13.39 -6.23
CA LYS A 446 -3.11 12.16 -5.58
C LYS A 446 -2.75 12.40 -4.12
N GLU A 447 -1.96 13.45 -3.87
CA GLU A 447 -1.60 13.82 -2.50
C GLU A 447 -2.82 14.20 -1.67
N ARG A 448 -3.79 14.89 -2.31
CA ARG A 448 -5.00 15.32 -1.65
C ARG A 448 -5.82 14.16 -1.13
N VAL A 449 -6.12 13.18 -1.97
CA VAL A 449 -6.90 11.99 -1.57
C VAL A 449 -6.14 11.14 -0.56
N ALA A 450 -4.81 11.02 -0.71
CA ALA A 450 -3.96 10.28 0.22
C ALA A 450 -3.91 10.94 1.62
N LYS A 451 -4.01 12.27 1.71
CA LYS A 451 -4.10 12.97 3.00
C LYS A 451 -5.45 12.81 3.68
N VAL A 452 -6.53 12.66 2.92
CA VAL A 452 -7.87 12.41 3.48
C VAL A 452 -8.02 10.96 3.92
N ALA A 453 -7.53 10.01 3.14
CA ALA A 453 -7.65 8.58 3.43
C ALA A 453 -6.27 7.87 3.36
N PRO A 454 -5.33 8.15 4.28
CA PRO A 454 -3.96 7.62 4.24
C PRO A 454 -3.88 6.11 4.49
N PHE A 455 -4.97 5.47 4.80
CA PHE A 455 -5.10 4.03 5.02
C PHE A 455 -5.52 3.25 3.78
N LEU A 456 -5.80 3.94 2.67
CA LEU A 456 -6.02 3.35 1.35
C LEU A 456 -4.73 3.41 0.52
N THR A 457 -4.61 2.49 -0.43
CA THR A 457 -3.59 2.53 -1.47
C THR A 457 -4.25 3.06 -2.75
N PHE A 458 -3.62 4.01 -3.43
CA PHE A 458 -4.21 4.65 -4.61
C PHE A 458 -3.52 4.16 -5.88
N ASP A 459 -4.30 4.09 -6.97
CA ASP A 459 -3.79 3.86 -8.31
C ASP A 459 -2.85 5.01 -8.72
N ARG A 460 -1.86 4.68 -9.56
CA ARG A 460 -0.89 5.67 -10.05
C ARG A 460 -1.47 6.62 -11.08
N ASP A 461 -2.56 6.24 -11.72
CA ASP A 461 -3.15 6.90 -12.88
C ASP A 461 -4.51 7.53 -12.53
N PRO A 462 -4.57 8.72 -11.89
CA PRO A 462 -5.79 9.50 -11.85
C PRO A 462 -6.15 9.88 -13.28
N TYR A 463 -7.43 9.93 -13.57
CA TYR A 463 -7.88 10.33 -14.89
C TYR A 463 -8.95 11.43 -14.83
N VAL A 464 -8.84 12.37 -15.76
CA VAL A 464 -9.80 13.47 -15.86
C VAL A 464 -11.00 13.05 -16.71
N VAL A 465 -12.18 13.50 -16.31
CA VAL A 465 -13.43 13.30 -17.07
C VAL A 465 -14.21 14.60 -17.20
N VAL A 466 -14.93 14.74 -18.29
CA VAL A 466 -15.90 15.83 -18.49
C VAL A 466 -17.29 15.32 -18.17
N ALA A 467 -17.91 15.89 -17.16
CA ALA A 467 -19.28 15.54 -16.77
C ALA A 467 -20.08 16.81 -16.44
N GLU A 468 -21.24 16.96 -17.08
CA GLU A 468 -22.13 18.12 -16.86
C GLU A 468 -21.45 19.48 -17.03
N GLY A 469 -20.53 19.59 -18.01
CA GLY A 469 -19.78 20.79 -18.30
C GLY A 469 -18.68 21.15 -17.30
N LYS A 470 -18.31 20.23 -16.40
CA LYS A 470 -17.23 20.38 -15.41
C LYS A 470 -16.17 19.31 -15.57
N LEU A 471 -15.01 19.59 -15.00
CA LEU A 471 -13.88 18.66 -14.94
C LEU A 471 -13.81 17.98 -13.57
N TYR A 472 -13.71 16.67 -13.59
CA TYR A 472 -13.52 15.85 -12.39
C TYR A 472 -12.34 14.93 -12.58
N TRP A 473 -11.62 14.66 -11.49
CA TRP A 473 -10.63 13.61 -11.42
C TRP A 473 -11.24 12.39 -10.77
N ILE A 474 -11.04 11.24 -11.37
CA ILE A 474 -11.38 9.96 -10.76
C ILE A 474 -10.08 9.23 -10.41
N ILE A 475 -9.99 8.75 -9.20
CA ILE A 475 -8.82 8.04 -8.68
C ILE A 475 -9.29 6.74 -8.04
N ASP A 476 -8.76 5.64 -8.53
CA ASP A 476 -9.04 4.34 -7.95
C ASP A 476 -8.29 4.15 -6.64
N ALA A 477 -8.96 3.55 -5.66
CA ALA A 477 -8.36 3.31 -4.36
C ALA A 477 -8.60 1.87 -3.90
N TYR A 478 -7.54 1.29 -3.35
CA TYR A 478 -7.47 -0.11 -2.98
C TYR A 478 -7.46 -0.29 -1.47
N THR A 479 -8.17 -1.31 -1.02
CA THR A 479 -7.96 -1.91 0.29
C THR A 479 -6.96 -3.04 0.15
N THR A 480 -5.96 -3.06 1.02
CA THR A 480 -4.84 -3.98 0.93
C THR A 480 -4.46 -4.55 2.31
N THR A 481 -3.89 -5.74 2.32
CA THR A 481 -3.19 -6.31 3.49
C THR A 481 -2.07 -7.26 3.05
N ASP A 482 -1.08 -7.45 3.93
CA ASP A 482 -0.01 -8.45 3.81
C ASP A 482 -0.24 -9.65 4.74
N LYS A 483 -1.46 -9.78 5.33
CA LYS A 483 -1.80 -10.76 6.36
C LYS A 483 -2.85 -11.77 5.94
N TYR A 484 -3.10 -11.92 4.63
CA TYR A 484 -4.03 -12.94 4.16
C TYR A 484 -3.36 -14.33 4.20
N PRO A 485 -3.91 -15.31 4.93
CA PRO A 485 -3.33 -16.65 5.04
C PRO A 485 -3.15 -17.34 3.70
N TYR A 486 -2.02 -17.99 3.48
CA TYR A 486 -1.64 -18.73 2.27
C TYR A 486 -1.52 -17.94 0.98
N SER A 487 -1.94 -16.70 0.90
CA SER A 487 -1.88 -15.93 -0.34
C SER A 487 -0.48 -15.42 -0.63
N GLN A 488 -0.01 -15.62 -1.86
CA GLN A 488 1.32 -15.19 -2.34
C GLN A 488 1.48 -13.67 -2.26
N PRO A 489 2.52 -13.16 -1.57
CA PRO A 489 2.77 -11.73 -1.52
C PRO A 489 3.48 -11.24 -2.77
N LEU A 490 3.00 -10.12 -3.33
CA LEU A 490 3.59 -9.42 -4.46
C LEU A 490 3.74 -7.93 -4.16
N PRO A 491 4.74 -7.26 -4.75
CA PRO A 491 4.86 -5.81 -4.62
C PRO A 491 3.82 -5.11 -5.47
N LEU A 492 3.18 -4.08 -4.93
CA LEU A 492 2.43 -3.11 -5.71
C LEU A 492 3.32 -1.88 -5.91
N ASN A 493 3.49 -1.44 -7.14
CA ASN A 493 4.32 -0.28 -7.50
C ASN A 493 5.77 -0.35 -6.99
N GLY A 494 6.30 -1.56 -6.76
CA GLY A 494 7.67 -1.80 -6.32
C GLY A 494 7.99 -1.42 -4.86
N VAL A 495 7.05 -0.92 -4.08
CA VAL A 495 7.31 -0.33 -2.76
C VAL A 495 6.87 -1.23 -1.60
N ALA A 496 5.75 -1.90 -1.69
CA ALA A 496 5.21 -2.73 -0.61
C ALA A 496 4.83 -4.12 -1.11
N LYS A 497 5.04 -5.13 -0.26
CA LYS A 497 4.49 -6.47 -0.49
C LYS A 497 3.10 -6.53 0.11
N LEU A 498 2.12 -6.92 -0.69
CA LEU A 498 0.75 -7.20 -0.26
C LEU A 498 0.35 -8.59 -0.76
N ASN A 499 -0.60 -9.21 -0.08
CA ASN A 499 -1.14 -10.50 -0.47
C ASN A 499 -2.67 -10.54 -0.47
N TYR A 500 -3.29 -9.36 -0.50
CA TYR A 500 -4.72 -9.15 -0.71
C TYR A 500 -4.94 -7.74 -1.27
N ILE A 501 -5.78 -7.62 -2.27
CA ILE A 501 -6.18 -6.35 -2.87
C ILE A 501 -7.62 -6.40 -3.37
N ARG A 502 -8.34 -5.28 -3.17
CA ARG A 502 -9.65 -5.02 -3.79
C ARG A 502 -9.73 -3.57 -4.23
N ASN A 503 -10.30 -3.33 -5.41
CA ASN A 503 -10.69 -1.98 -5.82
C ASN A 503 -12.01 -1.59 -5.14
N SER A 504 -11.93 -1.27 -3.86
CA SER A 504 -13.10 -1.07 -3.02
C SER A 504 -13.62 0.35 -3.04
N VAL A 505 -12.85 1.32 -3.55
CA VAL A 505 -13.22 2.73 -3.49
C VAL A 505 -12.88 3.45 -4.79
N LYS A 506 -13.81 4.30 -5.24
CA LYS A 506 -13.58 5.32 -6.26
C LYS A 506 -13.56 6.69 -5.58
N ALA A 507 -12.47 7.42 -5.70
CA ALA A 507 -12.36 8.80 -5.22
C ALA A 507 -12.62 9.76 -6.39
N VAL A 508 -13.50 10.72 -6.18
CA VAL A 508 -13.82 11.78 -7.15
C VAL A 508 -13.38 13.11 -6.57
N VAL A 509 -12.61 13.87 -7.34
CA VAL A 509 -12.15 15.21 -6.97
C VAL A 509 -12.66 16.21 -8.00
N ASP A 510 -13.39 17.22 -7.56
CA ASP A 510 -13.79 18.35 -8.40
C ASP A 510 -12.54 19.19 -8.73
N ALA A 511 -12.23 19.38 -10.00
CA ALA A 511 -11.02 20.10 -10.44
C ALA A 511 -11.05 21.60 -10.10
N TYR A 512 -12.24 22.18 -9.90
CA TYR A 512 -12.43 23.57 -9.53
C TYR A 512 -12.38 23.79 -8.02
N ASP A 513 -13.20 23.03 -7.23
CA ASP A 513 -13.35 23.23 -5.79
C ASP A 513 -12.44 22.34 -4.94
N GLY A 514 -11.90 21.28 -5.52
CA GLY A 514 -11.09 20.28 -4.80
C GLY A 514 -11.89 19.47 -3.79
N THR A 515 -13.20 19.41 -3.90
CA THR A 515 -14.05 18.56 -3.07
C THR A 515 -13.73 17.10 -3.37
N VAL A 516 -13.54 16.30 -2.31
CA VAL A 516 -13.22 14.87 -2.44
C VAL A 516 -14.40 14.04 -1.93
N ASN A 517 -14.91 13.17 -2.78
CA ASN A 517 -15.95 12.21 -2.43
C ASN A 517 -15.42 10.79 -2.65
N PHE A 518 -15.66 9.90 -1.69
CA PHE A 518 -15.28 8.50 -1.78
C PHE A 518 -16.53 7.63 -1.93
N TYR A 519 -16.56 6.79 -2.96
CA TYR A 519 -17.66 5.87 -3.25
C TYR A 519 -17.21 4.43 -3.11
N GLN A 520 -18.02 3.59 -2.43
CA GLN A 520 -17.74 2.17 -2.25
C GLN A 520 -18.03 1.41 -3.54
N ALA A 521 -16.99 0.97 -4.24
CA ALA A 521 -17.11 0.21 -5.49
C ALA A 521 -17.30 -1.29 -5.24
N ASP A 522 -16.67 -1.84 -4.18
CA ASP A 522 -16.89 -3.21 -3.70
C ASP A 522 -17.43 -3.18 -2.27
N PRO A 523 -18.77 -3.08 -2.09
CA PRO A 523 -19.37 -3.01 -0.76
C PRO A 523 -19.24 -4.31 0.02
N ASP A 524 -18.83 -5.42 -0.59
CA ASP A 524 -18.67 -6.71 0.08
C ASP A 524 -17.29 -6.92 0.68
N ASP A 525 -16.30 -6.11 0.30
CA ASP A 525 -14.96 -6.17 0.89
C ASP A 525 -14.98 -5.89 2.41
N PRO A 526 -14.50 -6.83 3.25
CA PRO A 526 -14.50 -6.68 4.70
C PRO A 526 -13.64 -5.53 5.21
N ILE A 527 -12.57 -5.17 4.47
CA ILE A 527 -11.67 -4.09 4.87
C ILE A 527 -12.35 -2.74 4.70
N ILE A 528 -13.05 -2.49 3.58
CA ILE A 528 -13.78 -1.24 3.41
C ILE A 528 -14.98 -1.15 4.35
N LYS A 529 -15.70 -2.27 4.61
CA LYS A 529 -16.74 -2.33 5.65
C LYS A 529 -16.20 -1.90 7.03
N THR A 530 -14.99 -2.35 7.36
CA THR A 530 -14.31 -1.98 8.60
C THR A 530 -13.98 -0.48 8.62
N TYR A 531 -13.44 0.08 7.55
CA TYR A 531 -13.16 1.51 7.46
C TYR A 531 -14.43 2.37 7.49
N ALA A 532 -15.50 1.95 6.84
CA ALA A 532 -16.78 2.67 6.87
C ALA A 532 -17.39 2.73 8.28
N LYS A 533 -17.20 1.69 9.12
CA LYS A 533 -17.57 1.73 10.54
C LYS A 533 -16.70 2.70 11.36
N ILE A 534 -15.40 2.80 11.05
CA ILE A 534 -14.47 3.70 11.76
C ILE A 534 -14.73 5.16 11.37
N PHE A 535 -15.01 5.40 10.09
CA PHE A 535 -15.20 6.73 9.52
C PHE A 535 -16.61 6.85 8.89
N PRO A 536 -17.66 6.91 9.70
CA PRO A 536 -19.01 7.07 9.19
C PRO A 536 -19.13 8.40 8.44
N LYS A 537 -19.84 8.41 7.31
CA LYS A 537 -20.02 9.55 6.38
C LYS A 537 -18.83 9.88 5.47
N THR A 538 -17.73 9.15 5.54
CA THR A 538 -16.60 9.36 4.61
C THR A 538 -16.82 8.60 3.30
N PHE A 539 -17.44 7.42 3.38
CA PHE A 539 -17.67 6.55 2.24
C PHE A 539 -19.16 6.52 1.90
N HIS A 540 -19.50 6.89 0.67
CA HIS A 540 -20.84 6.85 0.12
C HIS A 540 -21.07 5.55 -0.65
N PRO A 541 -22.30 5.01 -0.71
CA PRO A 541 -22.60 3.94 -1.65
C PRO A 541 -22.31 4.36 -3.10
N LEU A 542 -21.91 3.43 -3.95
CA LEU A 542 -21.69 3.72 -5.37
C LEU A 542 -22.97 4.23 -6.07
N SER A 543 -24.14 3.81 -5.58
CA SER A 543 -25.44 4.29 -6.06
C SER A 543 -25.67 5.80 -5.90
N ASP A 544 -24.96 6.44 -5.00
CA ASP A 544 -25.05 7.89 -4.75
C ASP A 544 -24.15 8.70 -5.69
N MET A 545 -23.29 8.02 -6.46
CA MET A 545 -22.46 8.69 -7.47
C MET A 545 -23.35 9.20 -8.61
N PRO A 546 -23.14 10.44 -9.09
CA PRO A 546 -23.83 10.95 -10.27
C PRO A 546 -23.71 10.00 -11.46
N LYS A 547 -24.81 9.73 -12.15
CA LYS A 547 -24.84 8.81 -13.31
C LYS A 547 -23.88 9.27 -14.42
N SER A 548 -23.71 10.58 -14.57
CA SER A 548 -22.74 11.20 -15.47
C SER A 548 -21.31 10.80 -15.16
N LEU A 549 -20.95 10.52 -13.89
CA LEU A 549 -19.64 10.05 -13.48
C LEU A 549 -19.53 8.52 -13.51
N VAL A 550 -20.61 7.80 -13.19
CA VAL A 550 -20.63 6.32 -13.24
C VAL A 550 -20.32 5.80 -14.64
N SER A 551 -20.76 6.51 -15.69
CA SER A 551 -20.49 6.13 -17.09
C SER A 551 -19.00 6.16 -17.46
N HIS A 552 -18.16 6.85 -16.68
CA HIS A 552 -16.72 6.98 -16.89
C HIS A 552 -15.88 6.04 -16.01
N LEU A 553 -16.51 5.23 -15.14
CA LEU A 553 -15.76 4.26 -14.34
C LEU A 553 -15.13 3.19 -15.22
N ARG A 554 -13.85 2.90 -14.96
CA ARG A 554 -13.06 1.91 -15.70
C ARG A 554 -12.39 0.92 -14.76
N TYR A 555 -11.89 -0.19 -15.30
CA TYR A 555 -11.07 -1.12 -14.56
C TYR A 555 -9.68 -0.53 -14.36
N PRO A 556 -9.13 -0.46 -13.13
CA PRO A 556 -7.86 0.23 -12.90
C PRO A 556 -6.65 -0.49 -13.48
N GLU A 557 -5.68 0.25 -14.00
CA GLU A 557 -4.48 -0.30 -14.65
C GLU A 557 -3.54 -1.00 -13.67
N ASP A 558 -3.37 -0.46 -12.45
CA ASP A 558 -2.45 -1.05 -11.45
C ASP A 558 -2.94 -2.41 -10.94
N ILE A 559 -4.24 -2.54 -10.59
CA ILE A 559 -4.76 -3.83 -10.14
C ILE A 559 -4.80 -4.84 -11.28
N PHE A 560 -5.10 -4.42 -12.51
CA PHE A 560 -5.05 -5.28 -13.68
C PHE A 560 -3.63 -5.82 -13.92
N SER A 561 -2.62 -4.95 -13.87
CA SER A 561 -1.21 -5.34 -14.00
C SER A 561 -0.79 -6.34 -12.93
N LEU A 562 -1.22 -6.09 -11.69
CA LEU A 562 -0.94 -6.99 -10.57
C LEU A 562 -1.63 -8.34 -10.73
N GLN A 563 -2.92 -8.34 -11.11
CA GLN A 563 -3.69 -9.56 -11.35
C GLN A 563 -3.10 -10.37 -12.50
N THR A 564 -2.71 -9.71 -13.59
CA THR A 564 -2.06 -10.36 -14.73
C THR A 564 -0.73 -11.00 -14.32
N ALA A 565 0.09 -10.29 -13.53
CA ALA A 565 1.34 -10.82 -13.00
C ALA A 565 1.13 -12.04 -12.09
N VAL A 566 0.06 -12.07 -11.28
CA VAL A 566 -0.30 -13.25 -10.49
C VAL A 566 -0.79 -14.37 -11.39
N TYR A 567 -1.65 -14.05 -12.37
CA TYR A 567 -2.32 -15.02 -13.21
C TYR A 567 -1.35 -15.78 -14.12
N THR A 568 -0.19 -15.21 -14.48
CA THR A 568 0.86 -15.92 -15.21
C THR A 568 1.25 -17.27 -14.58
N THR A 569 1.11 -17.39 -13.27
CA THR A 569 1.40 -18.62 -12.53
C THR A 569 0.10 -19.27 -12.00
N TYR A 570 -0.83 -18.47 -11.50
CA TYR A 570 -2.02 -18.94 -10.78
C TYR A 570 -3.22 -19.26 -11.66
N HIS A 571 -3.08 -19.24 -13.00
CA HIS A 571 -4.04 -19.87 -13.91
C HIS A 571 -3.94 -21.40 -13.82
N MET A 572 -2.74 -21.94 -13.50
CA MET A 572 -2.55 -23.37 -13.24
C MET A 572 -3.23 -23.75 -11.92
N ASP A 573 -4.30 -24.50 -11.96
CA ASP A 573 -5.08 -24.93 -10.79
C ASP A 573 -4.71 -26.33 -10.30
N ASP A 574 -4.09 -27.16 -11.17
CA ASP A 574 -3.56 -28.46 -10.77
C ASP A 574 -2.24 -28.30 -10.01
N PRO A 575 -2.13 -28.84 -8.77
CA PRO A 575 -0.93 -28.68 -7.93
C PRO A 575 0.35 -29.25 -8.54
N GLN A 576 0.28 -30.29 -9.39
CA GLN A 576 1.45 -30.89 -10.03
C GLN A 576 1.95 -30.00 -11.15
N ILE A 577 1.05 -29.55 -12.03
CA ILE A 577 1.35 -28.61 -13.13
C ILE A 577 1.91 -27.30 -12.53
N PHE A 578 1.28 -26.79 -11.47
CA PHE A 578 1.73 -25.60 -10.76
C PHE A 578 3.13 -25.75 -10.16
N TYR A 579 3.40 -26.88 -9.50
CA TYR A 579 4.70 -27.16 -8.86
C TYR A 579 5.83 -27.25 -9.90
N ASN A 580 5.58 -27.95 -10.99
CA ASN A 580 6.55 -28.13 -12.07
C ASN A 580 6.67 -26.90 -12.98
N LYS A 581 5.74 -25.93 -12.87
CA LYS A 581 5.63 -24.78 -13.78
C LYS A 581 5.55 -25.18 -15.25
N GLU A 582 4.72 -26.18 -15.54
CA GLU A 582 4.65 -26.78 -16.89
C GLU A 582 4.02 -25.84 -17.94
N ASP A 583 3.14 -24.93 -17.50
CA ASP A 583 2.47 -23.93 -18.36
C ASP A 583 2.66 -22.50 -17.79
N LEU A 584 3.89 -22.11 -17.52
CA LEU A 584 4.19 -20.78 -16.99
C LEU A 584 4.08 -19.71 -18.08
N TRP A 585 3.19 -18.73 -17.91
CA TRP A 585 3.03 -17.61 -18.82
C TRP A 585 3.95 -16.44 -18.46
N GLU A 586 4.25 -15.62 -19.47
CA GLU A 586 5.00 -14.37 -19.30
C GLU A 586 4.26 -13.20 -19.95
N ILE A 587 4.37 -12.02 -19.32
CA ILE A 587 3.87 -10.78 -19.90
C ILE A 587 4.83 -10.39 -21.03
N PRO A 588 4.33 -10.14 -22.26
CA PRO A 588 5.18 -9.76 -23.39
C PRO A 588 6.00 -8.52 -23.10
N ALA A 589 7.22 -8.49 -23.59
CA ALA A 589 8.06 -7.30 -23.56
C ALA A 589 7.89 -6.49 -24.85
N ILE A 590 7.86 -5.15 -24.72
CA ILE A 590 7.86 -4.24 -25.85
C ILE A 590 9.30 -3.82 -26.12
N ALA A 591 9.79 -4.06 -27.34
CA ALA A 591 11.05 -3.49 -27.80
C ALA A 591 10.84 -1.98 -28.00
N GLN A 592 11.64 -1.14 -27.38
CA GLN A 592 11.66 0.29 -27.68
C GLN A 592 12.35 0.48 -29.05
N GLU A 593 11.60 0.95 -30.05
CA GLU A 593 12.17 1.33 -31.35
C GLU A 593 13.17 2.48 -31.13
N GLY A 594 14.43 2.23 -31.52
CA GLY A 594 15.49 3.24 -31.59
C GLY A 594 16.74 3.04 -30.73
N GLU A 595 16.77 2.10 -29.82
CA GLU A 595 17.98 1.78 -29.05
C GLU A 595 18.68 0.52 -29.56
N GLN A 596 19.68 0.73 -30.43
CA GLN A 596 20.64 -0.29 -30.87
C GLN A 596 21.66 -0.61 -29.73
N GLN A 597 21.22 -0.85 -28.52
CA GLN A 597 22.12 -1.28 -27.46
C GLN A 597 21.62 -2.53 -26.76
N ALA A 598 22.48 -3.52 -26.71
CA ALA A 598 22.26 -4.87 -26.18
C ALA A 598 21.96 -4.95 -24.66
N ASP A 599 21.79 -3.82 -23.97
CA ASP A 599 21.56 -3.71 -22.53
C ASP A 599 20.25 -2.98 -22.14
N SER A 600 19.41 -2.58 -23.09
CA SER A 600 18.10 -2.02 -22.75
C SER A 600 17.18 -3.14 -22.24
N LYS A 601 16.85 -3.12 -20.94
CA LYS A 601 15.81 -4.00 -20.39
C LYS A 601 14.50 -3.67 -21.09
N ALA A 602 14.06 -4.57 -21.97
CA ALA A 602 12.75 -4.49 -22.60
C ALA A 602 11.68 -4.28 -21.50
N SER A 603 10.85 -3.23 -21.64
CA SER A 603 9.80 -2.96 -20.67
C SER A 603 8.62 -3.91 -20.90
N ALA A 604 8.03 -4.43 -19.82
CA ALA A 604 6.81 -5.22 -19.94
C ALA A 604 5.69 -4.40 -20.58
N MET A 605 4.86 -5.06 -21.39
CA MET A 605 3.69 -4.44 -22.01
C MET A 605 2.78 -3.84 -20.93
N THR A 606 2.44 -2.57 -21.07
CA THR A 606 1.51 -1.89 -20.16
C THR A 606 0.06 -2.11 -20.57
N PRO A 607 -0.87 -2.26 -19.64
CA PRO A 607 -2.30 -2.36 -19.93
C PRO A 607 -2.80 -1.16 -20.74
N ARG A 608 -3.83 -1.39 -21.54
CA ARG A 608 -4.49 -0.34 -22.31
C ARG A 608 -6.00 -0.59 -22.33
N HIS A 609 -6.77 0.43 -22.11
CA HIS A 609 -8.21 0.39 -22.28
C HIS A 609 -8.57 0.50 -23.77
N MET A 610 -9.51 -0.30 -24.21
CA MET A 610 -10.03 -0.29 -25.56
C MET A 610 -11.50 -0.69 -25.58
N ILE A 611 -12.30 0.01 -26.39
CA ILE A 611 -13.69 -0.39 -26.63
C ILE A 611 -13.67 -1.50 -27.67
N MET A 612 -14.13 -2.69 -27.29
CA MET A 612 -14.22 -3.83 -28.19
C MET A 612 -15.40 -4.74 -27.85
N LYS A 613 -15.85 -5.45 -28.86
CA LYS A 613 -16.85 -6.51 -28.71
C LYS A 613 -16.12 -7.83 -28.47
N LEU A 614 -16.29 -8.40 -27.29
CA LEU A 614 -15.69 -9.69 -26.97
C LEU A 614 -16.39 -10.84 -27.68
N PRO A 615 -15.69 -11.95 -27.95
CA PRO A 615 -16.29 -13.14 -28.58
C PRO A 615 -17.52 -13.63 -27.80
N GLY A 616 -18.65 -13.79 -28.50
CA GLY A 616 -19.90 -14.22 -27.91
C GLY A 616 -20.75 -13.13 -27.25
N GLU A 617 -20.22 -11.92 -27.07
CA GLU A 617 -20.98 -10.79 -26.52
C GLU A 617 -21.83 -10.06 -27.59
N LYS A 618 -22.91 -9.41 -27.16
CA LYS A 618 -23.82 -8.66 -28.04
C LYS A 618 -23.50 -7.18 -28.11
N LYS A 619 -22.78 -6.67 -27.11
CA LYS A 619 -22.44 -5.24 -26.94
C LYS A 619 -20.92 -5.09 -26.82
N GLU A 620 -20.45 -3.93 -27.15
CA GLU A 620 -19.09 -3.49 -26.90
C GLU A 620 -18.88 -3.17 -25.42
N GLU A 621 -17.70 -3.48 -24.93
CA GLU A 621 -17.24 -3.19 -23.56
C GLU A 621 -15.96 -2.37 -23.59
N TYR A 622 -15.66 -1.67 -22.48
CA TYR A 622 -14.47 -0.80 -22.33
C TYR A 622 -13.55 -1.33 -21.25
#